data_f659c15b4a6277213b25380f979452bc
#
_entry.id   f659c15b4a6277213b25380f979452bc
#
_cell.length_a   1.000
_cell.length_b   1.000
_cell.length_c   1.000
_cell.angle_alpha   90.00
_cell.angle_beta   90.00
_cell.angle_gamma   90.00
#
_symmetry.space_group_name_H-M   'P 1'
#
loop_
_entity.id
_entity.type
_entity.pdbx_description
1 polymer ?
#
loop_
_entity_poly.entity_id
_entity_poly.type
_entity_poly.pdbx_seq_one_letter_code
_entity_poly.pdbx_strand_id
1 'polypeptide(L)'
;MYNKVIIERYQSQAKFDMARRQIVLDTETTGIDPKQGHRIIEIGCVELMNRRLTGNNFHVYINPQRSIEEEAIDVHGITNEFLRDKPLYRDIAQEFFDYIKGAELVIHNAPFDIGHMDNEFALLNQGYQNTHSFCGVLDTLKMARDLHPGQKNNLDALCRRYDVDNTKRTLHGALLDSEILADVYLAMTGGQVKLNL
;
A
#
# COMPACT_ATOMS: atom_id res chain seq x y z
N MET A 1 -6.52 -28.90 0.94
CA MET A 1 -5.43 -29.19 1.89
C MET A 1 -4.27 -28.21 1.73
N TYR A 2 -3.80 -27.92 0.50
CA TYR A 2 -2.69 -26.99 0.22
C TYR A 2 -2.95 -25.55 0.70
N ASN A 3 -4.14 -24.99 0.40
CA ASN A 3 -4.51 -23.65 0.83
C ASN A 3 -4.56 -23.47 2.36
N LYS A 4 -4.90 -24.52 3.10
CA LYS A 4 -4.94 -24.47 4.57
C LYS A 4 -3.55 -24.29 5.18
N VAL A 5 -2.54 -24.97 4.64
CA VAL A 5 -1.15 -24.85 5.09
C VAL A 5 -0.58 -23.45 4.78
N ILE A 6 -0.92 -22.88 3.62
CA ILE A 6 -0.52 -21.53 3.24
C ILE A 6 -1.18 -20.50 4.18
N ILE A 7 -2.49 -20.61 4.40
CA ILE A 7 -3.23 -19.75 5.32
C ILE A 7 -2.67 -19.88 6.74
N GLU A 8 -2.39 -21.11 7.22
CA GLU A 8 -1.80 -21.35 8.53
C GLU A 8 -0.39 -20.74 8.66
N ARG A 9 0.42 -20.74 7.58
CA ARG A 9 1.74 -20.09 7.56
C ARG A 9 1.63 -18.59 7.73
N TYR A 10 0.72 -17.92 7.02
CA TYR A 10 0.48 -16.48 7.17
C TYR A 10 -0.26 -16.16 8.48
N GLN A 11 -1.14 -17.05 8.97
CA GLN A 11 -1.82 -16.90 10.26
C GLN A 11 -0.90 -17.18 11.45
N SER A 12 0.08 -18.09 11.34
CA SER A 12 1.05 -18.32 12.41
C SER A 12 2.00 -17.14 12.54
N GLN A 13 2.39 -16.53 11.43
CA GLN A 13 3.12 -15.27 11.41
C GLN A 13 2.27 -14.15 12.02
N ALA A 14 1.00 -14.05 11.64
CA ALA A 14 0.04 -13.10 12.21
C ALA A 14 -0.28 -13.36 13.70
N LYS A 15 -0.27 -14.60 14.18
CA LYS A 15 -0.49 -14.91 15.61
C LYS A 15 0.68 -14.50 16.50
N PHE A 16 1.91 -14.58 15.99
CA PHE A 16 3.09 -14.05 16.70
C PHE A 16 3.09 -12.50 16.69
N ASP A 17 2.38 -11.91 15.72
CA ASP A 17 2.31 -10.48 15.45
C ASP A 17 1.01 -9.80 15.95
N MET A 18 0.20 -10.46 16.80
CA MET A 18 -1.06 -9.86 17.31
C MET A 18 -0.86 -8.56 18.12
N ALA A 19 0.38 -8.17 18.39
CA ALA A 19 0.73 -6.87 18.97
C ALA A 19 1.38 -5.91 17.95
N ARG A 20 1.47 -6.29 16.67
CA ARG A 20 2.14 -5.46 15.67
C ARG A 20 1.21 -4.43 15.07
N ARG A 21 1.75 -3.22 15.02
CA ARG A 21 1.19 -2.13 14.24
C ARG A 21 1.45 -2.39 12.77
N GLN A 22 0.39 -2.46 11.96
CA GLN A 22 0.46 -2.61 10.52
C GLN A 22 -0.03 -1.32 9.85
N ILE A 23 0.62 -0.93 8.76
CA ILE A 23 0.22 0.19 7.92
C ILE A 23 -0.07 -0.38 6.54
N VAL A 24 -1.33 -0.35 6.14
CA VAL A 24 -1.71 -0.64 4.75
C VAL A 24 -1.43 0.62 3.95
N LEU A 25 -0.61 0.50 2.91
CA LEU A 25 -0.05 1.63 2.18
C LEU A 25 -0.20 1.42 0.67
N ASP A 26 -0.51 2.51 -0.01
CA ASP A 26 -0.48 2.63 -1.46
C ASP A 26 0.06 4.00 -1.86
N THR A 27 0.64 4.11 -3.06
CA THR A 27 1.19 5.37 -3.59
C THR A 27 0.77 5.59 -5.04
N GLU A 28 0.48 6.85 -5.39
CA GLU A 28 0.41 7.28 -6.78
C GLU A 28 1.68 8.01 -7.18
N THR A 29 2.05 7.89 -8.45
CA THR A 29 3.35 8.36 -8.94
C THR A 29 3.23 9.06 -10.29
N THR A 30 4.26 9.82 -10.67
CA THR A 30 4.34 10.46 -12.00
C THR A 30 4.59 9.49 -13.15
N GLY A 31 4.83 8.22 -12.87
CA GLY A 31 5.14 7.16 -13.83
C GLY A 31 5.80 5.96 -13.13
N ILE A 32 6.24 4.97 -13.90
CA ILE A 32 6.49 3.62 -13.38
C ILE A 32 7.85 3.45 -12.68
N ASP A 33 8.94 4.01 -13.24
CA ASP A 33 10.30 3.68 -12.79
C ASP A 33 10.97 4.86 -12.05
N PRO A 34 11.21 4.77 -10.73
CA PRO A 34 11.89 5.83 -9.99
C PRO A 34 13.31 6.13 -10.50
N LYS A 35 13.97 5.18 -11.17
CA LYS A 35 15.30 5.40 -11.77
C LYS A 35 15.26 6.33 -12.99
N GLN A 36 14.08 6.49 -13.60
CA GLN A 36 13.83 7.48 -14.66
C GLN A 36 13.40 8.84 -14.09
N GLY A 37 13.52 9.02 -12.78
CA GLY A 37 13.20 10.25 -12.07
C GLY A 37 11.72 10.39 -11.75
N HIS A 38 10.91 9.32 -11.85
CA HIS A 38 9.52 9.37 -11.42
C HIS A 38 9.43 9.54 -9.91
N ARG A 39 8.42 10.28 -9.49
CA ARG A 39 8.24 10.79 -8.13
C ARG A 39 6.88 10.36 -7.57
N ILE A 40 6.79 10.25 -6.27
CA ILE A 40 5.51 10.06 -5.55
C ILE A 40 4.70 11.37 -5.59
N ILE A 41 3.39 11.25 -5.84
CA ILE A 41 2.44 12.38 -5.88
C ILE A 41 1.29 12.25 -4.90
N GLU A 42 1.02 11.04 -4.41
CA GLU A 42 0.06 10.78 -3.35
C GLU A 42 0.57 9.64 -2.48
N ILE A 43 0.39 9.74 -1.17
CA ILE A 43 0.59 8.66 -0.22
C ILE A 43 -0.71 8.49 0.55
N GLY A 44 -1.24 7.27 0.55
CA GLY A 44 -2.38 6.87 1.35
C GLY A 44 -2.02 5.72 2.29
N CYS A 45 -2.34 5.89 3.57
CA CYS A 45 -2.07 4.86 4.57
C CYS A 45 -3.24 4.73 5.53
N VAL A 46 -3.59 3.49 5.87
CA VAL A 46 -4.51 3.19 6.97
C VAL A 46 -3.82 2.31 8.00
N GLU A 47 -4.03 2.64 9.26
CA GLU A 47 -3.40 1.93 10.38
C GLU A 47 -4.29 0.81 10.89
N LEU A 48 -3.70 -0.36 11.05
CA LEU A 48 -4.28 -1.52 11.72
C LEU A 48 -3.52 -1.80 13.03
N MET A 49 -4.25 -1.95 14.12
CA MET A 49 -3.75 -2.46 15.38
C MET A 49 -4.56 -3.69 15.77
N ASN A 50 -3.89 -4.82 15.93
CA ASN A 50 -4.57 -6.09 16.23
C ASN A 50 -5.69 -6.41 15.22
N ARG A 51 -5.42 -6.20 13.94
CA ARG A 51 -6.37 -6.43 12.82
C ARG A 51 -7.62 -5.53 12.85
N ARG A 52 -7.57 -4.39 13.50
CA ARG A 52 -8.66 -3.41 13.55
C ARG A 52 -8.16 -2.08 13.07
N LEU A 53 -8.93 -1.43 12.20
CA LEU A 53 -8.69 -0.06 11.80
C LEU A 53 -8.71 0.84 13.03
N THR A 54 -7.69 1.68 13.18
CA THR A 54 -7.59 2.63 14.32
C THR A 54 -8.18 3.99 13.99
N GLY A 55 -8.31 4.31 12.69
CA GLY A 55 -8.65 5.64 12.21
C GLY A 55 -7.48 6.63 12.20
N ASN A 56 -6.29 6.23 12.66
CA ASN A 56 -5.09 7.03 12.58
C ASN A 56 -4.45 6.88 11.19
N ASN A 57 -5.07 7.50 10.17
CA ASN A 57 -4.66 7.41 8.78
C ASN A 57 -3.66 8.52 8.45
N PHE A 58 -2.81 8.26 7.44
CA PHE A 58 -1.94 9.27 6.84
C PHE A 58 -2.32 9.44 5.38
N HIS A 59 -2.55 10.70 4.97
CA HIS A 59 -2.89 10.99 3.59
C HIS A 59 -2.31 12.34 3.16
N VAL A 60 -1.57 12.36 2.06
CA VAL A 60 -0.96 13.57 1.54
C VAL A 60 -0.82 13.54 0.02
N TYR A 61 -1.12 14.66 -0.63
CA TYR A 61 -0.73 14.95 -2.00
C TYR A 61 0.58 15.72 -2.02
N ILE A 62 1.44 15.43 -3.01
CA ILE A 62 2.81 15.93 -3.06
C ILE A 62 3.07 16.56 -4.43
N ASN A 63 3.68 17.74 -4.43
CA ASN A 63 4.17 18.36 -5.66
C ASN A 63 5.50 17.68 -6.06
N PRO A 64 5.53 16.94 -7.19
CA PRO A 64 6.71 16.19 -7.61
C PRO A 64 7.81 17.05 -8.22
N GLN A 65 7.56 18.33 -8.47
CA GLN A 65 8.42 19.25 -9.21
C GLN A 65 8.79 18.74 -10.62
N ARG A 66 7.93 17.95 -11.22
CA ARG A 66 8.04 17.45 -12.61
C ARG A 66 6.63 17.18 -13.16
N SER A 67 6.54 17.02 -14.48
CA SER A 67 5.30 16.63 -15.13
C SER A 67 4.96 15.17 -14.85
N ILE A 68 3.67 14.91 -14.74
CA ILE A 68 3.09 13.56 -14.67
C ILE A 68 2.93 13.04 -16.09
N GLU A 69 3.19 11.75 -16.32
CA GLU A 69 2.92 11.11 -17.61
C GLU A 69 1.42 11.00 -17.86
N GLU A 70 0.99 11.13 -19.12
CA GLU A 70 -0.43 11.08 -19.49
C GLU A 70 -1.06 9.74 -19.08
N GLU A 71 -0.34 8.64 -19.31
CA GLU A 71 -0.78 7.30 -18.92
C GLU A 71 -1.00 7.16 -17.39
N ALA A 72 -0.22 7.86 -16.59
CA ALA A 72 -0.41 7.87 -15.14
C ALA A 72 -1.63 8.72 -14.77
N ILE A 73 -1.85 9.87 -15.41
CA ILE A 73 -3.06 10.69 -15.20
C ILE A 73 -4.31 9.90 -15.56
N ASP A 74 -4.28 9.11 -16.63
CA ASP A 74 -5.41 8.26 -17.04
C ASP A 74 -5.78 7.21 -15.95
N VAL A 75 -4.80 6.78 -15.16
CA VAL A 75 -5.00 5.80 -14.08
C VAL A 75 -5.59 6.45 -12.82
N HIS A 76 -4.96 7.52 -12.32
CA HIS A 76 -5.30 8.09 -11.01
C HIS A 76 -6.05 9.44 -11.08
N GLY A 77 -6.09 10.10 -12.25
CA GLY A 77 -6.84 11.35 -12.45
C GLY A 77 -6.19 12.60 -11.81
N ILE A 78 -5.03 12.46 -11.16
CA ILE A 78 -4.34 13.58 -10.51
C ILE A 78 -3.61 14.39 -11.57
N THR A 79 -3.87 15.71 -11.61
CA THR A 79 -3.31 16.58 -12.63
C THR A 79 -2.13 17.41 -12.10
N ASN A 80 -1.25 17.87 -13.01
CA ASN A 80 -0.15 18.77 -12.66
C ASN A 80 -0.67 20.08 -12.02
N GLU A 81 -1.83 20.58 -12.46
CA GLU A 81 -2.47 21.77 -11.90
C GLU A 81 -2.87 21.56 -10.44
N PHE A 82 -3.49 20.42 -10.13
CA PHE A 82 -3.91 20.08 -8.78
C PHE A 82 -2.74 20.00 -7.79
N LEU A 83 -1.57 19.55 -8.25
CA LEU A 83 -0.38 19.37 -7.40
C LEU A 83 0.46 20.62 -7.23
N ARG A 84 0.19 21.71 -7.97
CA ARG A 84 1.02 22.91 -7.99
C ARG A 84 1.28 23.49 -6.59
N ASP A 85 0.25 23.53 -5.76
CA ASP A 85 0.28 24.16 -4.43
C ASP A 85 0.43 23.13 -3.29
N LYS A 86 0.74 21.86 -3.61
CA LYS A 86 0.95 20.83 -2.61
C LYS A 86 2.37 20.90 -2.03
N PRO A 87 2.59 20.38 -0.80
CA PRO A 87 3.94 20.34 -0.20
C PRO A 87 4.88 19.51 -1.07
N LEU A 88 6.17 19.78 -0.94
CA LEU A 88 7.20 18.94 -1.53
C LEU A 88 7.43 17.70 -0.65
N TYR A 89 7.98 16.63 -1.21
CA TYR A 89 8.28 15.42 -0.43
C TYR A 89 9.17 15.73 0.79
N ARG A 90 10.17 16.61 0.65
CA ARG A 90 11.04 17.03 1.77
C ARG A 90 10.30 17.67 2.94
N ASP A 91 9.14 18.26 2.69
CA ASP A 91 8.37 18.98 3.71
C ASP A 91 7.54 18.03 4.57
N ILE A 92 7.24 16.82 4.05
CA ILE A 92 6.44 15.80 4.72
C ILE A 92 7.25 14.55 5.13
N ALA A 93 8.48 14.43 4.66
CA ALA A 93 9.26 13.20 4.77
C ALA A 93 9.49 12.76 6.23
N GLN A 94 9.76 13.69 7.15
CA GLN A 94 9.97 13.36 8.55
C GLN A 94 8.68 12.86 9.21
N GLU A 95 7.55 13.51 8.94
CA GLU A 95 6.24 13.09 9.46
C GLU A 95 5.86 11.71 8.92
N PHE A 96 6.06 11.48 7.62
CA PHE A 96 5.81 10.19 7.00
C PHE A 96 6.73 9.10 7.56
N PHE A 97 8.03 9.37 7.69
CA PHE A 97 8.99 8.44 8.30
C PHE A 97 8.58 8.05 9.72
N ASP A 98 8.25 9.03 10.57
CA ASP A 98 7.84 8.79 11.96
C ASP A 98 6.53 8.00 12.03
N TYR A 99 5.63 8.24 11.06
CA TYR A 99 4.37 7.50 10.97
C TYR A 99 4.57 6.03 10.62
N ILE A 100 5.47 5.67 9.70
CA ILE A 100 5.66 4.28 9.26
C ILE A 100 6.70 3.50 10.07
N LYS A 101 7.67 4.19 10.70
CA LYS A 101 8.79 3.57 11.41
C LYS A 101 8.35 2.52 12.42
N GLY A 102 8.97 1.35 12.35
CA GLY A 102 8.71 0.22 13.26
C GLY A 102 7.42 -0.55 12.97
N ALA A 103 6.63 -0.15 11.96
CA ALA A 103 5.45 -0.87 11.53
C ALA A 103 5.79 -1.98 10.52
N GLU A 104 4.84 -2.88 10.30
CA GLU A 104 4.82 -3.75 9.12
C GLU A 104 3.96 -3.08 8.04
N LEU A 105 4.57 -2.75 6.91
CA LEU A 105 3.88 -2.21 5.74
C LEU A 105 3.18 -3.34 4.98
N VAL A 106 1.89 -3.19 4.73
CA VAL A 106 1.07 -4.12 3.95
C VAL A 106 0.76 -3.44 2.63
N ILE A 107 1.35 -3.93 1.54
CA ILE A 107 1.35 -3.27 0.24
C ILE A 107 1.01 -4.27 -0.86
N HIS A 108 0.26 -3.84 -1.88
CA HIS A 108 -0.07 -4.69 -3.02
C HIS A 108 0.90 -4.46 -4.18
N ASN A 109 1.80 -5.41 -4.45
CA ASN A 109 2.97 -5.25 -5.32
C ASN A 109 4.06 -4.35 -4.68
N ALA A 110 4.40 -4.65 -3.44
CA ALA A 110 5.33 -3.87 -2.62
C ALA A 110 6.62 -3.39 -3.29
N PRO A 111 7.27 -4.11 -4.22
CA PRO A 111 8.47 -3.62 -4.88
C PRO A 111 8.29 -2.28 -5.61
N PHE A 112 7.09 -1.96 -6.09
CA PHE A 112 6.79 -0.71 -6.75
C PHE A 112 6.84 0.48 -5.76
N ASP A 113 6.05 0.41 -4.70
CA ASP A 113 5.95 1.49 -3.71
C ASP A 113 7.25 1.66 -2.92
N ILE A 114 7.84 0.55 -2.48
CA ILE A 114 9.12 0.56 -1.76
C ILE A 114 10.23 1.17 -2.63
N GLY A 115 10.27 0.85 -3.92
CA GLY A 115 11.25 1.44 -4.84
C GLY A 115 11.14 2.95 -4.97
N HIS A 116 9.90 3.47 -5.04
CA HIS A 116 9.65 4.92 -5.07
C HIS A 116 9.94 5.58 -3.72
N MET A 117 9.52 4.97 -2.60
CA MET A 117 9.81 5.48 -1.26
C MET A 117 11.31 5.57 -0.98
N ASP A 118 12.05 4.51 -1.27
CA ASP A 118 13.50 4.48 -1.08
C ASP A 118 14.21 5.52 -1.95
N ASN A 119 13.73 5.74 -3.19
CA ASN A 119 14.24 6.79 -4.06
C ASN A 119 13.96 8.20 -3.50
N GLU A 120 12.75 8.46 -3.01
CA GLU A 120 12.40 9.75 -2.40
C GLU A 120 13.27 10.03 -1.16
N PHE A 121 13.43 9.06 -0.26
CA PHE A 121 14.29 9.21 0.92
C PHE A 121 15.76 9.42 0.53
N ALA A 122 16.26 8.72 -0.48
CA ALA A 122 17.63 8.88 -0.96
C ALA A 122 17.90 10.29 -1.54
N LEU A 123 16.93 10.86 -2.27
CA LEU A 123 17.03 12.19 -2.86
C LEU A 123 17.16 13.31 -1.80
N LEU A 124 16.70 13.07 -0.57
CA LEU A 124 16.83 14.06 0.51
C LEU A 124 18.27 14.23 1.01
N ASN A 125 19.14 13.25 0.82
CA ASN A 125 20.53 13.24 1.33
C ASN A 125 20.62 13.51 2.85
N GLN A 126 19.62 13.08 3.62
CA GLN A 126 19.52 13.29 5.08
C GLN A 126 19.85 12.04 5.89
N GLY A 127 20.44 11.02 5.25
CA GLY A 127 20.86 9.78 5.93
C GLY A 127 19.74 8.77 6.18
N TYR A 128 18.58 8.96 5.57
CA TYR A 128 17.54 7.91 5.59
C TYR A 128 18.08 6.63 4.96
N GLN A 129 17.82 5.54 5.63
CA GLN A 129 18.14 4.20 5.10
C GLN A 129 16.95 3.68 4.27
N ASN A 130 17.17 2.56 3.56
CA ASN A 130 16.08 1.92 2.83
C ASN A 130 14.97 1.44 3.78
N THR A 131 13.75 1.38 3.27
CA THR A 131 12.54 1.08 4.03
C THR A 131 12.63 -0.24 4.80
N HIS A 132 13.24 -1.27 4.22
CA HIS A 132 13.41 -2.57 4.88
C HIS A 132 14.29 -2.52 6.14
N SER A 133 15.07 -1.47 6.36
CA SER A 133 15.92 -1.33 7.56
C SER A 133 15.13 -0.89 8.80
N PHE A 134 13.96 -0.28 8.61
CA PHE A 134 13.16 0.28 9.71
C PHE A 134 11.68 -0.15 9.69
N CYS A 135 11.21 -0.85 8.64
CA CYS A 135 9.88 -1.44 8.53
C CYS A 135 9.94 -2.91 8.12
N GLY A 136 9.00 -3.71 8.62
CA GLY A 136 8.64 -4.96 7.96
C GLY A 136 7.87 -4.66 6.68
N VAL A 137 7.88 -5.58 5.69
CA VAL A 137 7.11 -5.44 4.45
C VAL A 137 6.42 -6.75 4.13
N LEU A 138 5.09 -6.68 3.95
CA LEU A 138 4.24 -7.78 3.51
C LEU A 138 3.66 -7.42 2.15
N ASP A 139 4.01 -8.21 1.12
CA ASP A 139 3.47 -8.08 -0.24
C ASP A 139 2.21 -8.93 -0.39
N THR A 140 1.06 -8.26 -0.46
CA THR A 140 -0.25 -8.93 -0.61
C THR A 140 -0.46 -9.53 -2.00
N LEU A 141 0.21 -9.03 -3.05
CA LEU A 141 0.16 -9.64 -4.37
C LEU A 141 0.86 -10.99 -4.37
N LYS A 142 2.03 -11.09 -3.72
CA LYS A 142 2.73 -12.36 -3.54
C LYS A 142 1.87 -13.34 -2.73
N MET A 143 1.31 -12.88 -1.61
CA MET A 143 0.38 -13.69 -0.80
C MET A 143 -0.81 -14.19 -1.63
N ALA A 144 -1.44 -13.31 -2.42
CA ALA A 144 -2.58 -13.66 -3.24
C ALA A 144 -2.22 -14.69 -4.32
N ARG A 145 -1.01 -14.58 -4.93
CA ARG A 145 -0.51 -15.57 -5.90
C ARG A 145 -0.29 -16.95 -5.27
N ASP A 146 0.19 -16.98 -4.04
CA ASP A 146 0.36 -18.23 -3.29
C ASP A 146 -1.00 -18.87 -2.94
N LEU A 147 -2.01 -18.07 -2.57
CA LEU A 147 -3.35 -18.53 -2.25
C LEU A 147 -4.17 -18.91 -3.49
N HIS A 148 -3.96 -18.24 -4.61
CA HIS A 148 -4.74 -18.35 -5.85
C HIS A 148 -3.85 -18.49 -7.07
N PRO A 149 -3.06 -19.57 -7.18
CA PRO A 149 -2.15 -19.77 -8.29
C PRO A 149 -2.90 -19.81 -9.63
N GLY A 150 -2.33 -19.16 -10.66
CA GLY A 150 -2.90 -19.11 -12.01
C GLY A 150 -4.11 -18.19 -12.19
N GLN A 151 -4.55 -17.49 -11.14
CA GLN A 151 -5.68 -16.55 -11.21
C GLN A 151 -5.19 -15.10 -11.30
N LYS A 152 -6.10 -14.20 -11.74
CA LYS A 152 -5.86 -12.75 -11.62
C LYS A 152 -5.87 -12.36 -10.14
N ASN A 153 -4.85 -11.62 -9.71
CA ASN A 153 -4.65 -11.22 -8.32
C ASN A 153 -4.41 -9.71 -8.16
N ASN A 154 -4.85 -8.88 -9.12
CA ASN A 154 -4.92 -7.44 -8.91
C ASN A 154 -6.01 -7.10 -7.89
N LEU A 155 -6.00 -5.88 -7.36
CA LEU A 155 -6.89 -5.45 -6.28
C LEU A 155 -8.37 -5.67 -6.64
N ASP A 156 -8.82 -5.31 -7.86
CA ASP A 156 -10.20 -5.53 -8.31
C ASP A 156 -10.60 -7.00 -8.36
N ALA A 157 -9.68 -7.88 -8.78
CA ALA A 157 -9.94 -9.31 -8.82
C ALA A 157 -10.06 -9.89 -7.39
N LEU A 158 -9.28 -9.36 -6.46
CA LEU A 158 -9.35 -9.74 -5.05
C LEU A 158 -10.63 -9.21 -4.39
N CYS A 159 -11.05 -7.97 -4.68
CA CYS A 159 -12.33 -7.43 -4.20
C CYS A 159 -13.49 -8.33 -4.60
N ARG A 160 -13.59 -8.71 -5.89
CA ARG A 160 -14.62 -9.63 -6.36
C ARG A 160 -14.56 -11.01 -5.69
N ARG A 161 -13.36 -11.53 -5.42
CA ARG A 161 -13.15 -12.86 -4.82
C ARG A 161 -13.54 -12.89 -3.34
N TYR A 162 -13.25 -11.81 -2.63
CA TYR A 162 -13.47 -11.72 -1.19
C TYR A 162 -14.72 -10.94 -0.80
N ASP A 163 -15.53 -10.55 -1.81
CA ASP A 163 -16.78 -9.80 -1.61
C ASP A 163 -16.55 -8.47 -0.89
N VAL A 164 -15.48 -7.76 -1.28
CA VAL A 164 -15.15 -6.42 -0.80
C VAL A 164 -15.70 -5.39 -1.78
N ASP A 165 -16.45 -4.41 -1.25
CA ASP A 165 -17.03 -3.33 -2.03
C ASP A 165 -15.95 -2.36 -2.53
N ASN A 166 -15.81 -2.26 -3.84
CA ASN A 166 -14.94 -1.30 -4.51
C ASN A 166 -15.70 -0.38 -5.49
N THR A 167 -17.01 -0.23 -5.30
CA THR A 167 -17.87 0.56 -6.22
C THR A 167 -17.49 2.04 -6.28
N LYS A 168 -16.87 2.58 -5.23
CA LYS A 168 -16.37 3.96 -5.18
C LYS A 168 -15.07 4.18 -5.94
N ARG A 169 -14.39 3.09 -6.34
CA ARG A 169 -13.11 3.12 -7.04
C ARG A 169 -13.34 3.33 -8.54
N THR A 170 -13.60 4.55 -8.96
CA THR A 170 -13.73 4.93 -10.38
C THR A 170 -12.36 5.18 -11.02
N LEU A 171 -11.43 5.74 -10.24
CA LEU A 171 -10.02 5.92 -10.56
C LEU A 171 -9.18 5.38 -9.39
N HIS A 172 -7.89 5.19 -9.61
CA HIS A 172 -6.98 4.88 -8.52
C HIS A 172 -6.79 6.11 -7.61
N GLY A 173 -6.61 5.86 -6.32
CA GLY A 173 -6.31 6.91 -5.34
C GLY A 173 -5.74 6.25 -4.11
N ALA A 174 -4.56 6.69 -3.68
CA ALA A 174 -3.75 5.97 -2.70
C ALA A 174 -4.48 5.70 -1.38
N LEU A 175 -5.25 6.66 -0.86
CA LEU A 175 -5.98 6.42 0.38
C LEU A 175 -7.13 5.42 0.19
N LEU A 176 -7.94 5.59 -0.87
CA LEU A 176 -9.06 4.69 -1.16
C LEU A 176 -8.55 3.26 -1.44
N ASP A 177 -7.46 3.13 -2.20
CA ASP A 177 -6.87 1.83 -2.51
C ASP A 177 -6.28 1.17 -1.27
N SER A 178 -5.70 1.94 -0.33
CA SER A 178 -5.27 1.45 0.97
C SER A 178 -6.44 0.97 1.86
N GLU A 179 -7.56 1.69 1.87
CA GLU A 179 -8.77 1.28 2.59
C GLU A 179 -9.34 -0.04 2.03
N ILE A 180 -9.48 -0.13 0.71
CA ILE A 180 -9.93 -1.35 0.03
C ILE A 180 -8.95 -2.50 0.27
N LEU A 181 -7.64 -2.24 0.17
CA LEU A 181 -6.61 -3.24 0.42
C LEU A 181 -6.64 -3.74 1.86
N ALA A 182 -6.92 -2.87 2.84
CA ALA A 182 -7.06 -3.29 4.24
C ALA A 182 -8.19 -4.32 4.39
N ASP A 183 -9.35 -4.07 3.79
CA ASP A 183 -10.48 -5.01 3.83
C ASP A 183 -10.16 -6.33 3.11
N VAL A 184 -9.54 -6.25 1.92
CA VAL A 184 -9.08 -7.45 1.18
C VAL A 184 -8.06 -8.24 2.00
N TYR A 185 -7.06 -7.58 2.60
CA TYR A 185 -6.03 -8.21 3.43
C TYR A 185 -6.64 -8.89 4.65
N LEU A 186 -7.56 -8.24 5.34
CA LEU A 186 -8.27 -8.80 6.48
C LEU A 186 -9.11 -10.02 6.07
N ALA A 187 -9.78 -9.98 4.91
CA ALA A 187 -10.54 -11.11 4.38
C ALA A 187 -9.64 -12.27 3.96
N MET A 188 -8.52 -12.00 3.24
CA MET A 188 -7.55 -13.03 2.83
C MET A 188 -6.95 -13.78 4.02
N THR A 189 -6.70 -13.07 5.13
CA THR A 189 -6.00 -13.62 6.30
C THR A 189 -6.94 -14.01 7.45
N GLY A 190 -8.19 -13.60 7.42
CA GLY A 190 -9.15 -13.77 8.51
C GLY A 190 -9.84 -15.12 8.56
N GLY A 191 -9.70 -15.96 7.54
CA GLY A 191 -10.35 -17.26 7.49
C GLY A 191 -11.85 -17.14 7.71
N GLN A 192 -12.59 -16.49 6.80
CA GLN A 192 -14.05 -16.56 6.81
C GLN A 192 -14.48 -18.00 6.57
N VAL A 193 -14.76 -18.71 7.65
CA VAL A 193 -15.64 -19.87 7.58
C VAL A 193 -17.02 -19.29 7.26
N LYS A 194 -17.45 -19.32 5.98
CA LYS A 194 -18.88 -19.21 5.66
C LYS A 194 -19.56 -20.34 6.41
N LEU A 195 -20.23 -20.00 7.49
CA LEU A 195 -21.26 -20.87 8.05
C LEU A 195 -22.37 -20.94 7.00
N ASN A 196 -22.33 -21.98 6.16
CA ASN A 196 -23.51 -22.40 5.41
C ASN A 196 -24.50 -22.94 6.45
N LEU A 197 -25.44 -22.13 6.87
CA LEU A 197 -26.65 -22.52 7.53
C LEU A 197 -27.67 -23.00 6.48
#